data_28e16a4a970b76256b711eab26318d2b
#
_entry.id   28e16a4a970b76256b711eab26318d2b
#
_cell.length_a   1.000
_cell.length_b   1.000
_cell.length_c   1.000
_cell.angle_alpha   90.00
_cell.angle_beta   90.00
_cell.angle_gamma   90.00
#
_symmetry.space_group_name_H-M   'P 1'
#
loop_
_entity.id
_entity.type
_entity.pdbx_description
1 polymer ?
#
loop_
_entity_poly.entity_id
_entity_poly.type
_entity_poly.pdbx_seq_one_letter_code
_entity_poly.pdbx_strand_id
1 'polypeptide(L)'
;MADTVTANSRPSAPLPNRYLEGAYAPVAEEVTLTDLVVTGTLPPELDGRYLRNGPNPLGPVDPATYHWFTGDAMVHGLRLRDGRAEWYRNRWVRSTNVSEALGEPPAPGERHGGMETANTNVIDLGGRTMAIVEAGARPVELSDTLDTLCHTDLGGSLPHGYTAHPKVDPATGLLH
;
A
#
# COMPACT_ATOMS: atom_id res chain seq x y z
N MET A 1 -4.07 55.05 -28.63
CA MET A 1 -4.87 53.83 -28.36
C MET A 1 -3.92 52.66 -28.46
N ALA A 2 -3.58 52.04 -27.36
CA ALA A 2 -2.67 50.91 -27.31
C ALA A 2 -3.52 49.62 -27.21
N ASP A 3 -3.46 48.80 -28.25
CA ASP A 3 -4.13 47.48 -28.27
C ASP A 3 -3.45 46.53 -27.31
N THR A 4 -4.18 46.12 -26.25
CA THR A 4 -3.76 45.11 -25.31
C THR A 4 -3.99 43.74 -25.95
N VAL A 5 -2.92 43.10 -26.44
CA VAL A 5 -2.98 41.72 -26.90
C VAL A 5 -3.05 40.81 -25.65
N THR A 6 -4.23 40.30 -25.34
CA THR A 6 -4.45 39.24 -24.37
C THR A 6 -3.94 37.92 -24.96
N ALA A 7 -2.82 37.45 -24.45
CA ALA A 7 -2.30 36.13 -24.76
C ALA A 7 -3.26 35.06 -24.23
N ASN A 8 -3.98 34.41 -25.12
CA ASN A 8 -4.87 33.29 -24.83
C ASN A 8 -3.98 32.04 -24.61
N SER A 9 -3.51 31.84 -23.38
CA SER A 9 -2.75 30.63 -23.03
C SER A 9 -3.73 29.45 -23.03
N ARG A 10 -3.69 28.64 -24.09
CA ARG A 10 -4.31 27.30 -24.05
C ARG A 10 -3.72 26.54 -22.88
N PRO A 11 -4.56 25.86 -22.06
CA PRO A 11 -4.03 24.97 -21.05
C PRO A 11 -3.15 23.93 -21.76
N SER A 12 -1.88 23.85 -21.40
CA SER A 12 -0.99 22.81 -21.88
C SER A 12 -1.55 21.46 -21.44
N ALA A 13 -1.52 20.47 -22.35
CA ALA A 13 -1.86 19.11 -21.96
C ALA A 13 -1.02 18.68 -20.75
N PRO A 14 -1.57 17.95 -19.78
CA PRO A 14 -0.80 17.45 -18.67
C PRO A 14 0.44 16.71 -19.18
N LEU A 15 1.57 16.95 -18.56
CA LEU A 15 2.80 16.23 -18.90
C LEU A 15 2.59 14.73 -18.56
N PRO A 16 2.98 13.81 -19.45
CA PRO A 16 2.90 12.39 -19.16
C PRO A 16 3.79 12.07 -17.94
N ASN A 17 3.24 11.33 -16.99
CA ASN A 17 3.98 10.86 -15.82
C ASN A 17 4.04 9.33 -15.84
N ARG A 18 5.24 8.76 -16.03
CA ARG A 18 5.46 7.32 -16.11
C ARG A 18 4.95 6.54 -14.90
N TYR A 19 4.78 7.19 -13.75
CA TYR A 19 4.28 6.59 -12.52
C TYR A 19 2.75 6.57 -12.44
N LEU A 20 2.07 7.05 -13.48
CA LEU A 20 0.60 7.04 -13.60
C LEU A 20 0.12 6.26 -14.83
N GLU A 21 1.04 5.59 -15.54
CA GLU A 21 0.75 4.94 -16.82
C GLU A 21 1.26 3.49 -16.87
N GLY A 22 0.69 2.69 -17.77
CA GLY A 22 1.14 1.32 -18.02
C GLY A 22 1.06 0.45 -16.76
N ALA A 23 2.16 -0.19 -16.39
CA ALA A 23 2.23 -1.05 -15.20
C ALA A 23 2.13 -0.29 -13.86
N TYR A 24 2.26 1.03 -13.90
CA TYR A 24 2.14 1.92 -12.74
C TYR A 24 0.79 2.65 -12.70
N ALA A 25 -0.11 2.40 -13.65
CA ALA A 25 -1.43 3.02 -13.64
C ALA A 25 -2.14 2.72 -12.31
N PRO A 26 -2.67 3.75 -11.63
CA PRO A 26 -3.33 3.56 -10.35
C PRO A 26 -4.52 2.59 -10.44
N VAL A 27 -4.65 1.75 -9.44
CA VAL A 27 -5.84 0.92 -9.22
C VAL A 27 -6.90 1.81 -8.57
N ALA A 28 -8.07 1.92 -9.20
CA ALA A 28 -9.07 2.91 -8.83
C ALA A 28 -9.94 2.54 -7.64
N GLU A 29 -10.02 1.25 -7.30
CA GLU A 29 -10.99 0.76 -6.31
C GLU A 29 -10.51 -0.48 -5.55
N GLU A 30 -11.05 -0.67 -4.37
CA GLU A 30 -10.88 -1.89 -3.59
C GLU A 30 -11.84 -2.97 -4.09
N VAL A 31 -11.30 -4.17 -4.32
CA VAL A 31 -12.10 -5.31 -4.76
C VAL A 31 -11.88 -6.54 -3.88
N THR A 32 -12.84 -7.44 -3.92
CA THR A 32 -12.73 -8.81 -3.41
C THR A 32 -13.33 -9.72 -4.48
N LEU A 33 -12.51 -10.61 -5.02
CA LEU A 33 -12.90 -11.55 -6.05
C LEU A 33 -12.71 -12.98 -5.51
N THR A 34 -13.71 -13.84 -5.69
CA THR A 34 -13.69 -15.25 -5.24
C THR A 34 -13.77 -16.24 -6.40
N ASP A 35 -14.30 -15.80 -7.53
CA ASP A 35 -14.45 -16.66 -8.73
C ASP A 35 -13.22 -16.50 -9.64
N LEU A 36 -12.07 -16.96 -9.13
CA LEU A 36 -10.80 -16.80 -9.83
C LEU A 36 -10.57 -17.93 -10.83
N VAL A 37 -10.27 -17.55 -12.07
CA VAL A 37 -9.89 -18.51 -13.12
C VAL A 37 -8.40 -18.83 -12.98
N VAL A 38 -8.08 -20.11 -12.77
CA VAL A 38 -6.72 -20.62 -12.73
C VAL A 38 -6.38 -21.29 -14.05
N THR A 39 -5.26 -20.89 -14.67
CA THR A 39 -4.70 -21.56 -15.83
C THR A 39 -3.52 -22.43 -15.39
N GLY A 40 -3.59 -23.72 -15.64
CA GLY A 40 -2.63 -24.71 -15.15
C GLY A 40 -3.07 -25.33 -13.82
N THR A 41 -2.11 -25.81 -13.04
CA THR A 41 -2.35 -26.52 -11.78
C THR A 41 -1.63 -25.83 -10.64
N LEU A 42 -2.35 -25.52 -9.57
CA LEU A 42 -1.77 -25.05 -8.32
C LEU A 42 -1.39 -26.27 -7.46
N PRO A 43 -0.15 -26.35 -6.95
CA PRO A 43 0.24 -27.40 -6.01
C PRO A 43 -0.65 -27.35 -4.76
N PRO A 44 -1.20 -28.48 -4.31
CA PRO A 44 -2.07 -28.52 -3.12
C PRO A 44 -1.32 -28.18 -1.83
N GLU A 45 0.00 -28.28 -1.82
CA GLU A 45 0.88 -27.94 -0.70
C GLU A 45 0.98 -26.42 -0.46
N LEU A 46 0.57 -25.59 -1.44
CA LEU A 46 0.51 -24.15 -1.26
C LEU A 46 -0.70 -23.78 -0.40
N ASP A 47 -0.46 -23.61 0.88
CA ASP A 47 -1.43 -23.05 1.84
C ASP A 47 -0.89 -21.76 2.42
N GLY A 48 -1.43 -20.64 2.01
CA GLY A 48 -0.96 -19.34 2.46
C GLY A 48 -1.51 -18.18 1.62
N ARG A 49 -0.94 -17.01 1.84
CA ARG A 49 -1.26 -15.80 1.08
C ARG A 49 -0.02 -15.32 0.32
N TYR A 50 -0.18 -15.07 -0.95
CA TYR A 50 0.78 -14.27 -1.70
C TYR A 50 0.39 -12.81 -1.54
N LEU A 51 1.26 -12.01 -0.95
CA LEU A 51 1.01 -10.60 -0.66
C LEU A 51 1.97 -9.71 -1.42
N ARG A 52 1.49 -8.55 -1.82
CA ARG A 52 2.27 -7.49 -2.45
C ARG A 52 1.79 -6.14 -1.93
N ASN A 53 2.72 -5.26 -1.59
CA ASN A 53 2.45 -3.87 -1.22
C ASN A 53 3.11 -2.92 -2.22
N GLY A 54 2.52 -1.78 -2.43
CA GLY A 54 3.08 -0.75 -3.29
C GLY A 54 2.32 0.56 -3.21
N PRO A 55 2.95 1.64 -3.73
CA PRO A 55 2.29 2.93 -3.84
C PRO A 55 1.12 2.88 -4.83
N ASN A 56 -0.01 3.38 -4.43
CA ASN A 56 -1.21 3.52 -5.26
C ASN A 56 -2.00 4.74 -4.79
N PRO A 57 -1.91 5.89 -5.47
CA PRO A 57 -2.56 7.11 -5.01
C PRO A 57 -4.07 6.93 -4.96
N LEU A 58 -4.68 7.37 -3.87
CA LEU A 58 -6.12 7.44 -3.73
C LEU A 58 -6.61 8.80 -4.22
N GLY A 59 -7.33 8.79 -5.34
CA GLY A 59 -7.84 10.02 -5.96
C GLY A 59 -6.85 10.71 -6.91
N PRO A 60 -7.19 11.92 -7.37
CA PRO A 60 -6.39 12.61 -8.36
C PRO A 60 -5.10 13.15 -7.75
N VAL A 61 -4.02 13.04 -8.51
CA VAL A 61 -2.70 13.63 -8.20
C VAL A 61 -2.27 14.57 -9.32
N ASP A 62 -1.42 15.54 -9.01
CA ASP A 62 -0.82 16.40 -10.03
C ASP A 62 0.27 15.62 -10.79
N PRO A 63 0.08 15.33 -12.10
CA PRO A 63 1.06 14.59 -12.88
C PRO A 63 2.43 15.28 -12.99
N ALA A 64 2.49 16.59 -12.81
CA ALA A 64 3.74 17.35 -12.92
C ALA A 64 4.67 17.13 -11.71
N THR A 65 4.09 16.80 -10.54
CA THR A 65 4.83 16.70 -9.28
C THR A 65 4.77 15.31 -8.64
N TYR A 66 3.83 14.45 -9.08
CA TYR A 66 3.68 13.13 -8.51
C TYR A 66 4.93 12.26 -8.71
N HIS A 67 5.39 11.67 -7.63
CA HIS A 67 6.45 10.67 -7.62
C HIS A 67 5.93 9.37 -6.99
N TRP A 68 6.33 8.23 -7.52
CA TRP A 68 5.85 6.91 -7.10
C TRP A 68 5.93 6.69 -5.59
N PHE A 69 7.02 7.08 -4.95
CA PHE A 69 7.20 6.90 -3.50
C PHE A 69 6.19 7.66 -2.64
N THR A 70 5.48 8.64 -3.19
CA THR A 70 4.50 9.43 -2.44
C THR A 70 3.06 8.91 -2.54
N GLY A 71 2.83 7.82 -3.29
CA GLY A 71 1.52 7.19 -3.39
C GLY A 71 1.07 6.53 -2.09
N ASP A 72 -0.23 6.48 -1.87
CA ASP A 72 -0.81 5.76 -0.74
C ASP A 72 -0.52 4.27 -0.82
N ALA A 73 -0.43 3.60 0.33
CA ALA A 73 -0.16 2.17 0.35
C ALA A 73 -1.38 1.35 -0.06
N MET A 74 -1.21 0.46 -1.03
CA MET A 74 -2.21 -0.55 -1.36
C MET A 74 -1.60 -1.94 -1.28
N VAL A 75 -2.20 -2.80 -0.45
CA VAL A 75 -1.82 -4.20 -0.35
C VAL A 75 -2.75 -5.04 -1.21
N HIS A 76 -2.15 -5.93 -2.00
CA HIS A 76 -2.81 -6.93 -2.81
C HIS A 76 -2.54 -8.30 -2.22
N GLY A 77 -3.55 -9.14 -2.13
CA GLY A 77 -3.42 -10.50 -1.62
C GLY A 77 -4.14 -11.52 -2.47
N LEU A 78 -3.51 -12.67 -2.62
CA LEU A 78 -4.07 -13.87 -3.21
C LEU A 78 -3.99 -15.01 -2.20
N ARG A 79 -5.13 -15.53 -1.77
CA ARG A 79 -5.20 -16.69 -0.87
C ARG A 79 -5.20 -17.97 -1.67
N LEU A 80 -4.26 -18.85 -1.36
CA LEU A 80 -4.13 -20.17 -1.95
C LEU A 80 -4.36 -21.24 -0.87
N ARG A 81 -5.13 -22.29 -1.20
CA ARG A 81 -5.35 -23.44 -0.34
C ARG A 81 -5.82 -24.63 -1.17
N ASP A 82 -5.34 -25.84 -0.85
CA ASP A 82 -5.79 -27.11 -1.44
C ASP A 82 -5.85 -27.07 -2.98
N GLY A 83 -4.83 -26.50 -3.62
CA GLY A 83 -4.77 -26.39 -5.09
C GLY A 83 -5.76 -25.38 -5.69
N ARG A 84 -6.31 -24.47 -4.90
CA ARG A 84 -7.27 -23.45 -5.31
C ARG A 84 -6.79 -22.04 -4.99
N ALA A 85 -7.21 -21.07 -5.81
CA ALA A 85 -7.17 -19.66 -5.50
C ALA A 85 -8.52 -19.28 -4.88
N GLU A 86 -8.56 -19.09 -3.56
CA GLU A 86 -9.82 -18.87 -2.82
C GLU A 86 -10.34 -17.45 -3.01
N TRP A 87 -9.44 -16.46 -2.93
CA TRP A 87 -9.80 -15.07 -3.15
C TRP A 87 -8.59 -14.25 -3.59
N TYR A 88 -8.89 -13.17 -4.31
CA TYR A 88 -8.01 -12.02 -4.49
C TYR A 88 -8.64 -10.80 -3.83
N ARG A 89 -7.83 -10.01 -3.11
CA ARG A 89 -8.25 -8.74 -2.50
C ARG A 89 -7.17 -7.71 -2.68
N ASN A 90 -7.59 -6.46 -2.80
CA ASN A 90 -6.71 -5.31 -2.62
C ASN A 90 -7.36 -4.32 -1.64
N ARG A 91 -6.54 -3.68 -0.81
CA ARG A 91 -6.98 -2.69 0.18
C ARG A 91 -5.96 -1.60 0.31
N TRP A 92 -6.41 -0.36 0.35
CA TRP A 92 -5.56 0.71 0.84
C TRP A 92 -5.29 0.50 2.32
N VAL A 93 -4.04 0.73 2.73
CA VAL A 93 -3.68 0.81 4.13
C VAL A 93 -4.23 2.13 4.68
N ARG A 94 -5.00 2.07 5.76
CA ARG A 94 -5.70 3.22 6.34
C ARG A 94 -4.73 4.15 7.07
N SER A 95 -3.98 4.96 6.31
CA SER A 95 -3.35 6.18 6.84
C SER A 95 -4.43 7.20 7.20
N THR A 96 -4.07 8.29 7.87
CA THR A 96 -5.02 9.39 8.15
C THR A 96 -5.63 9.93 6.85
N ASN A 97 -4.82 10.21 5.84
CA ASN A 97 -5.28 10.74 4.56
C ASN A 97 -6.22 9.78 3.82
N VAL A 98 -5.91 8.48 3.81
CA VAL A 98 -6.75 7.46 3.18
C VAL A 98 -8.09 7.35 3.91
N SER A 99 -8.08 7.31 5.24
CA SER A 99 -9.32 7.24 6.04
C SER A 99 -10.21 8.47 5.80
N GLU A 100 -9.64 9.66 5.80
CA GLU A 100 -10.36 10.91 5.50
C GLU A 100 -10.96 10.90 4.08
N ALA A 101 -10.19 10.50 3.08
CA ALA A 101 -10.65 10.46 1.69
C ALA A 101 -11.77 9.44 1.47
N LEU A 102 -11.78 8.35 2.24
CA LEU A 102 -12.84 7.34 2.20
C LEU A 102 -14.04 7.67 3.12
N GLY A 103 -13.96 8.73 3.93
CA GLY A 103 -14.98 9.08 4.91
C GLY A 103 -15.07 8.09 6.08
N GLU A 104 -13.98 7.41 6.39
CA GLU A 104 -13.87 6.42 7.46
C GLU A 104 -13.19 7.04 8.69
N PRO A 105 -13.45 6.53 9.91
CA PRO A 105 -12.69 6.92 11.08
C PRO A 105 -11.22 6.53 10.94
N PRO A 106 -10.28 7.33 11.50
CA PRO A 106 -8.86 6.98 11.48
C PRO A 106 -8.60 5.60 12.11
N ALA A 107 -7.71 4.81 11.50
CA ALA A 107 -7.29 3.56 12.10
C ALA A 107 -6.64 3.81 13.48
N PRO A 108 -6.84 2.94 14.47
CA PRO A 108 -6.29 3.12 15.81
C PRO A 108 -4.75 3.01 15.83
N GLY A 109 -4.16 3.37 16.96
CA GLY A 109 -2.73 3.29 17.22
C GLY A 109 -2.00 4.61 17.04
N GLU A 110 -0.81 4.67 17.63
CA GLU A 110 0.04 5.85 17.56
C GLU A 110 0.85 5.90 16.28
N ARG A 111 0.93 7.08 15.71
CA ARG A 111 1.74 7.38 14.52
C ARG A 111 3.07 7.97 14.93
N HIS A 112 4.06 7.82 14.06
CA HIS A 112 5.37 8.42 14.26
C HIS A 112 5.91 8.96 12.93
N GLY A 113 6.55 10.12 13.00
CA GLY A 113 7.06 10.81 11.80
C GLY A 113 5.96 11.53 11.01
N GLY A 114 6.37 12.18 9.92
CA GLY A 114 5.45 12.93 9.05
C GLY A 114 4.86 12.13 7.89
N MET A 115 5.32 10.90 7.69
CA MET A 115 4.86 10.00 6.63
C MET A 115 4.19 8.79 7.29
N GLU A 116 2.90 8.62 7.06
CA GLU A 116 2.13 7.49 7.59
C GLU A 116 1.95 6.36 6.57
N THR A 117 2.40 6.58 5.35
CA THR A 117 2.15 5.69 4.22
C THR A 117 3.06 4.49 4.27
N ALA A 118 2.55 3.34 4.68
CA ALA A 118 3.31 2.08 4.77
C ALA A 118 3.33 1.35 3.40
N ASN A 119 3.91 1.98 2.37
CA ASN A 119 3.75 1.60 0.96
C ASN A 119 4.88 0.80 0.33
N THR A 120 5.89 0.37 1.08
CA THR A 120 7.08 -0.23 0.48
C THR A 120 7.05 -1.75 0.50
N ASN A 121 6.67 -2.36 1.63
CA ASN A 121 6.72 -3.81 1.78
C ASN A 121 5.57 -4.34 2.65
N VAL A 122 5.31 -5.62 2.56
CA VAL A 122 4.42 -6.36 3.45
C VAL A 122 5.11 -7.63 3.91
N ILE A 123 5.14 -7.85 5.21
CA ILE A 123 5.88 -8.95 5.83
C ILE A 123 5.00 -9.74 6.81
N ASP A 124 5.39 -10.98 7.06
CA ASP A 124 4.96 -11.71 8.25
C ASP A 124 5.92 -11.40 9.40
N LEU A 125 5.37 -11.08 10.55
CA LEU A 125 6.11 -10.86 11.79
C LEU A 125 5.45 -11.66 12.92
N GLY A 126 5.90 -12.88 13.11
CA GLY A 126 5.38 -13.77 14.15
C GLY A 126 3.90 -14.11 13.98
N GLY A 127 3.45 -14.34 12.75
CA GLY A 127 2.06 -14.64 12.38
C GLY A 127 1.18 -13.39 12.22
N ARG A 128 1.74 -12.19 12.35
CA ARG A 128 1.06 -10.92 12.13
C ARG A 128 1.46 -10.33 10.77
N THR A 129 0.50 -9.88 10.00
CA THR A 129 0.77 -9.24 8.70
C THR A 129 1.04 -7.75 8.90
N MET A 130 2.21 -7.28 8.47
CA MET A 130 2.61 -5.89 8.62
C MET A 130 2.88 -5.23 7.28
N ALA A 131 2.22 -4.12 6.99
CA ALA A 131 2.64 -3.18 5.96
C ALA A 131 3.68 -2.23 6.55
N ILE A 132 4.78 -2.01 5.82
CA ILE A 132 5.94 -1.27 6.32
C ILE A 132 6.52 -0.32 5.29
N VAL A 133 7.24 0.68 5.77
CA VAL A 133 7.97 1.67 4.98
C VAL A 133 9.18 2.14 5.78
N GLU A 134 10.20 2.65 5.10
CA GLU A 134 11.26 3.48 5.70
C GLU A 134 10.76 4.89 6.00
N ALA A 135 11.66 5.80 6.35
CA ALA A 135 11.39 7.21 6.61
C ALA A 135 10.65 7.52 7.92
N GLY A 136 10.69 6.61 8.88
CA GLY A 136 10.28 6.87 10.25
C GLY A 136 8.82 6.57 10.57
N ALA A 137 8.03 6.08 9.62
CA ALA A 137 6.68 5.62 9.92
C ALA A 137 6.68 4.33 10.75
N ARG A 138 5.63 4.12 11.52
CA ARG A 138 5.40 2.85 12.23
C ARG A 138 4.81 1.80 11.29
N PRO A 139 5.04 0.51 11.57
CA PRO A 139 4.33 -0.56 10.88
C PRO A 139 2.82 -0.46 11.05
N VAL A 140 2.09 -0.93 10.06
CA VAL A 140 0.64 -1.03 10.10
C VAL A 140 0.23 -2.49 10.08
N GLU A 141 -0.45 -2.95 11.12
CA GLU A 141 -0.95 -4.31 11.20
C GLU A 141 -2.21 -4.48 10.36
N LEU A 142 -2.25 -5.55 9.61
CA LEU A 142 -3.37 -5.94 8.76
C LEU A 142 -3.98 -7.25 9.23
N SER A 143 -5.28 -7.39 9.05
CA SER A 143 -5.99 -8.65 9.25
C SER A 143 -5.61 -9.67 8.18
N ASP A 144 -6.02 -10.92 8.37
CA ASP A 144 -5.87 -11.98 7.35
C ASP A 144 -6.58 -11.65 6.04
N THR A 145 -7.54 -10.75 6.08
CA THR A 145 -8.31 -10.26 4.94
C THR A 145 -7.88 -8.88 4.46
N LEU A 146 -6.69 -8.42 4.89
CA LEU A 146 -6.02 -7.18 4.51
C LEU A 146 -6.66 -5.89 5.04
N ASP A 147 -7.63 -5.99 5.95
CA ASP A 147 -8.20 -4.79 6.56
C ASP A 147 -7.20 -4.21 7.56
N THR A 148 -7.05 -2.88 7.61
CA THR A 148 -6.14 -2.22 8.55
C THR A 148 -6.65 -2.40 9.98
N LEU A 149 -5.82 -2.94 10.86
CA LEU A 149 -6.13 -3.13 12.27
C LEU A 149 -5.65 -1.95 13.12
N CYS A 150 -4.36 -1.62 13.04
CA CYS A 150 -3.79 -0.50 13.78
C CYS A 150 -2.41 -0.09 13.26
N HIS A 151 -1.99 1.13 13.57
CA HIS A 151 -0.58 1.52 13.59
C HIS A 151 0.04 1.00 14.88
N THR A 152 1.24 0.42 14.83
CA THR A 152 1.79 -0.29 15.99
C THR A 152 3.23 0.08 16.29
N ASP A 153 3.53 0.22 17.57
CA ASP A 153 4.89 0.34 18.11
C ASP A 153 5.47 -1.01 18.57
N LEU A 154 4.83 -2.10 18.15
CA LEU A 154 5.19 -3.47 18.52
C LEU A 154 5.18 -3.69 20.04
N GLY A 155 4.18 -3.13 20.73
CA GLY A 155 4.01 -3.24 22.18
C GLY A 155 5.04 -2.43 22.97
N GLY A 156 5.40 -1.26 22.46
CA GLY A 156 6.36 -0.36 23.10
C GLY A 156 7.83 -0.67 22.80
N SER A 157 8.11 -1.72 22.01
CA SER A 157 9.49 -2.10 21.64
C SER A 157 10.07 -1.23 20.52
N LEU A 158 9.25 -0.45 19.82
CA LEU A 158 9.64 0.41 18.73
C LEU A 158 9.45 1.88 19.09
N PRO A 159 10.44 2.56 19.70
CA PRO A 159 10.31 3.94 20.14
C PRO A 159 10.23 4.94 18.98
N HIS A 160 10.76 4.57 17.81
CA HIS A 160 10.84 5.41 16.60
C HIS A 160 10.14 4.74 15.43
N GLY A 161 10.46 5.16 14.21
CA GLY A 161 9.99 4.54 13.00
C GLY A 161 10.65 3.19 12.72
N TYR A 162 10.23 2.58 11.64
CA TYR A 162 10.65 1.24 11.24
C TYR A 162 11.45 1.27 9.93
N THR A 163 11.86 0.10 9.45
CA THR A 163 12.54 -0.11 8.18
C THR A 163 11.61 -0.74 7.14
N ALA A 164 11.92 -0.57 5.86
CA ALA A 164 11.18 -1.23 4.78
C ALA A 164 11.72 -2.62 4.42
N HIS A 165 12.96 -2.93 4.82
CA HIS A 165 13.66 -4.14 4.38
C HIS A 165 14.29 -4.92 5.54
N PRO A 166 13.52 -5.25 6.59
CA PRO A 166 14.04 -6.00 7.73
C PRO A 166 14.52 -7.39 7.31
N LYS A 167 15.43 -7.94 8.07
CA LYS A 167 15.94 -9.30 7.90
C LYS A 167 15.80 -10.06 9.20
N VAL A 168 15.29 -11.28 9.11
CA VAL A 168 15.25 -12.21 10.25
C VAL A 168 16.58 -12.94 10.33
N ASP A 169 17.24 -12.90 11.48
CA ASP A 169 18.35 -13.77 11.77
C ASP A 169 17.83 -15.20 12.01
N PRO A 170 18.17 -16.17 11.15
CA PRO A 170 17.63 -17.52 11.27
C PRO A 170 18.13 -18.28 12.53
N ALA A 171 19.22 -17.85 13.13
CA ALA A 171 19.77 -18.49 14.32
C ALA A 171 19.09 -18.03 15.61
N THR A 172 18.69 -16.77 15.67
CA THR A 172 18.11 -16.16 16.88
C THR A 172 16.63 -15.84 16.75
N GLY A 173 16.11 -15.78 15.53
CA GLY A 173 14.75 -15.30 15.23
C GLY A 173 14.57 -13.79 15.38
N LEU A 174 15.64 -13.05 15.68
CA LEU A 174 15.58 -11.60 15.80
C LEU A 174 15.42 -10.94 14.44
N LEU A 175 14.67 -9.87 14.44
CA LEU A 175 14.44 -9.05 13.26
C LEU A 175 15.34 -7.81 13.32
N HIS A 176 16.12 -7.61 12.25
CA HIS A 176 17.07 -6.51 12.07
C HIS A 176 16.71 -5.60 10.92
#